data_39ecca6cc8e58e0e625a1f07e053a9cf
#
_entry.id   39ecca6cc8e58e0e625a1f07e053a9cf
#
_cell.length_a   1.000
_cell.length_b   1.000
_cell.length_c   1.000
_cell.angle_alpha   90.00
_cell.angle_beta   90.00
_cell.angle_gamma   90.00
#
_symmetry.space_group_name_H-M   'P 1'
#
loop_
_entity.id
_entity.type
_entity.pdbx_description
1 polymer ?
#
loop_
_entity_poly.entity_id
_entity_poly.type
_entity_poly.pdbx_seq_one_letter_code
_entity_poly.pdbx_strand_id
1 'polypeptide(L)' 'MIPPLDVFSLKNDEPTWLGPAESLEKALEITRQNGIGSYLICSQRTGRKERYQVDANGTVRRTRGVQ' A
#
# COMPACT_ATOMS: atom_id res chain seq x y z
N MET A 1 -2.57 12.73 16.60
CA MET A 1 -3.03 11.32 16.46
C MET A 1 -2.21 10.63 15.39
N ILE A 2 -1.71 9.46 15.71
CA ILE A 2 -0.86 8.71 14.76
C ILE A 2 -1.75 7.98 13.76
N PRO A 3 -1.53 8.17 12.46
CA PRO A 3 -2.32 7.45 11.47
C PRO A 3 -2.12 5.94 11.62
N PRO A 4 -3.18 5.15 11.43
CA PRO A 4 -3.08 3.71 11.63
C PRO A 4 -2.36 2.96 10.52
N LEU A 5 -2.20 3.56 9.35
CA LEU A 5 -1.63 2.87 8.21
C LEU A 5 -0.45 3.62 7.62
N ASP A 6 0.52 2.87 7.11
CA ASP A 6 1.63 3.40 6.33
C ASP A 6 1.61 2.75 4.96
N VAL A 7 1.90 3.55 3.94
CA VAL A 7 1.90 3.09 2.56
C VAL A 7 3.32 3.12 2.03
N PHE A 8 3.73 2.00 1.43
CA PHE A 8 5.06 1.87 0.83
C PHE A 8 4.91 1.46 -0.62
N SER A 9 5.77 1.98 -1.48
CA SER A 9 5.89 1.44 -2.83
C SER A 9 6.96 0.34 -2.81
N LEU A 10 6.77 -0.65 -3.69
CA LEU A 10 7.72 -1.75 -3.82
C LEU A 10 8.31 -1.70 -5.21
N LYS A 11 9.53 -1.20 -5.33
CA LYS A 11 10.26 -1.22 -6.58
C LYS A 11 11.46 -2.12 -6.39
N ASN A 12 11.57 -3.16 -7.23
CA ASN A 12 12.65 -4.12 -7.11
C ASN A 12 12.71 -4.72 -5.71
N ASP A 13 11.52 -4.94 -5.12
CA ASP A 13 11.38 -5.49 -3.78
C ASP A 13 11.93 -4.59 -2.68
N GLU A 14 12.17 -3.32 -2.99
CA GLU A 14 12.63 -2.37 -1.98
C GLU A 14 11.47 -1.46 -1.58
N PRO A 15 11.07 -1.51 -0.30
CA PRO A 15 9.97 -0.65 0.15
C PRO A 15 10.45 0.78 0.33
N THR A 16 9.66 1.71 -0.21
CA THR A 16 9.89 3.14 -0.05
C THR A 16 8.63 3.74 0.54
N TRP A 17 8.76 4.39 1.69
CA TRP A 17 7.61 4.97 2.37
C TRP A 17 7.03 6.12 1.57
N LEU A 18 5.72 6.08 1.33
CA LEU A 18 5.03 7.11 0.58
C LEU A 18 4.29 8.08 1.48
N GLY A 19 3.82 7.61 2.63
CA GLY A 19 3.12 8.47 3.53
C GLY A 19 2.16 7.71 4.42
N PRO A 20 1.59 8.39 5.41
CA PRO A 20 0.60 7.79 6.30
C PRO A 20 -0.79 7.88 5.70
N ALA A 21 -1.70 7.02 6.16
CA ALA A 21 -3.09 7.05 5.77
C ALA A 21 -3.98 6.77 6.96
N GLU A 22 -5.10 7.48 7.03
CA GLU A 22 -6.03 7.33 8.14
C GLU A 22 -6.94 6.13 7.97
N SER A 23 -7.11 5.68 6.75
CA SER A 23 -8.00 4.56 6.44
C SER A 23 -7.45 3.81 5.26
N LEU A 24 -7.99 2.60 5.05
CA LEU A 24 -7.60 1.81 3.89
C LEU A 24 -7.95 2.52 2.60
N GLU A 25 -9.10 3.19 2.57
CA GLU A 25 -9.52 3.92 1.38
C GLU A 25 -8.50 4.99 1.00
N LYS A 26 -8.02 5.74 1.99
CA LYS A 26 -7.00 6.75 1.75
C LYS A 26 -5.69 6.11 1.31
N ALA A 27 -5.33 4.99 1.91
CA ALA A 27 -4.11 4.29 1.53
C ALA A 27 -4.16 3.84 0.07
N LEU A 28 -5.29 3.30 -0.36
CA LEU A 28 -5.44 2.85 -1.74
C LEU A 28 -5.39 4.02 -2.70
N GLU A 29 -5.91 5.17 -2.29
CA GLU A 29 -5.84 6.36 -3.11
C GLU A 29 -4.39 6.80 -3.33
N ILE A 30 -3.57 6.72 -2.29
CA ILE A 30 -2.16 7.05 -2.41
C ILE A 30 -1.48 6.14 -3.43
N THR A 31 -1.81 4.85 -3.41
CA THR A 31 -1.22 3.92 -4.37
C THR A 31 -1.63 4.27 -5.79
N ARG A 32 -2.92 4.59 -6.00
CA ARG A 32 -3.38 4.94 -7.34
C ARG A 32 -2.72 6.19 -7.86
N GLN A 33 -2.53 7.19 -7.00
CA GLN A 33 -1.88 8.42 -7.40
C GLN A 33 -0.41 8.22 -7.75
N ASN A 34 0.20 7.22 -7.15
CA ASN A 34 1.61 6.96 -7.39
C ASN A 34 1.84 6.17 -8.69
N GLY A 35 0.82 5.49 -9.20
CA GLY A 35 0.89 4.86 -10.51
C GLY A 35 0.93 3.34 -10.47
N ILE A 36 1.19 2.76 -11.63
CA ILE A 36 1.25 1.31 -11.80
C ILE A 36 2.39 0.74 -10.97
N GLY A 37 2.13 -0.35 -10.28
CA GLY A 37 3.18 -1.03 -9.55
C GLY A 37 2.66 -1.77 -8.35
N SER A 38 3.59 -2.27 -7.54
CA SER A 38 3.30 -3.01 -6.33
C SER A 38 3.47 -2.11 -5.12
N TYR A 39 2.63 -2.33 -4.13
CA TYR A 39 2.61 -1.50 -2.93
C TYR A 39 2.42 -2.37 -1.69
N LEU A 40 2.84 -1.85 -0.55
CA LEU A 40 2.68 -2.50 0.72
C LEU A 40 1.96 -1.54 1.65
N ILE A 41 0.91 -2.01 2.31
CA ILE A 41 0.20 -1.22 3.28
C ILE A 41 0.36 -1.91 4.63
N CYS A 42 0.92 -1.19 5.58
CA CYS A 42 1.21 -1.72 6.91
C CYS A 42 0.30 -1.08 7.94
N SER A 43 -0.26 -1.91 8.80
CA SER A 43 -1.07 -1.42 9.91
C SER A 43 -0.17 -1.30 11.14
N GLN A 44 -0.09 -0.10 11.69
CA GLN A 44 0.70 0.11 12.89
C GLN A 44 0.08 -0.51 14.12
N ARG A 45 -1.25 -0.67 14.10
CA ARG A 45 -1.94 -1.21 15.27
C ARG A 45 -1.74 -2.72 15.40
N THR A 46 -1.71 -3.43 14.28
CA THR A 46 -1.65 -4.89 14.32
C THR A 46 -0.33 -5.45 13.81
N GLY A 47 0.49 -4.60 13.16
CA GLY A 47 1.70 -5.07 12.51
C GLY A 47 1.45 -5.80 11.22
N ARG A 48 0.21 -5.84 10.76
CA ARG A 48 -0.13 -6.54 9.53
C ARG A 48 0.37 -5.79 8.32
N LYS A 49 0.86 -6.56 7.36
CA LYS A 49 1.30 -6.02 6.08
C LYS A 49 0.53 -6.70 4.98
N GLU A 50 -0.03 -5.90 4.09
CA GLU A 50 -0.77 -6.43 2.95
C GLU A 50 -0.22 -5.84 1.68
N ARG A 51 -0.09 -6.69 0.67
CA ARG A 51 0.47 -6.28 -0.60
C ARG A 51 -0.67 -5.97 -1.57
N TYR A 52 -0.50 -4.87 -2.29
CA TYR A 52 -1.47 -4.44 -3.28
C TYR A 52 -0.76 -4.19 -4.59
N GLN A 53 -1.53 -4.25 -5.69
CA GLN A 53 -0.98 -3.97 -7.00
C GLN A 53 -1.95 -3.06 -7.76
N VAL A 54 -1.39 -2.05 -8.41
CA VAL A 54 -2.16 -1.14 -9.26
C VAL A 54 -1.82 -1.47 -10.69
N ASP A 55 -2.85 -1.76 -11.51
CA ASP A 55 -2.64 -2.12 -12.91
C ASP A 55 -2.78 -0.89 -13.81
N ALA A 56 -2.66 -1.12 -15.13
CA ALA A 56 -2.67 -0.04 -16.10
C ALA A 56 -4.00 0.70 -16.15
N ASN A 57 -5.07 0.09 -15.68
CA ASN A 57 -6.39 0.71 -15.66
C ASN A 57 -6.64 1.50 -14.38
N GLY A 58 -5.68 1.51 -13.48
CA GLY A 58 -5.85 2.17 -12.20
C GLY A 58 -6.61 1.32 -11.19
N THR A 59 -6.83 0.04 -11.50
CA THR A 59 -7.51 -0.85 -10.59
C THR A 59 -6.53 -1.35 -9.53
N VAL A 60 -6.93 -1.26 -8.26
CA VAL A 60 -6.10 -1.72 -7.16
C VAL A 60 -6.59 -3.08 -6.73
N ARG A 61 -5.68 -4.04 -6.67
CA ARG A 61 -5.98 -5.39 -6.22
C ARG A 61 -5.13 -5.74 -5.03
N ARG A 62 -5.74 -6.38 -4.05
CA ARG A 62 -4.97 -6.94 -2.96
C ARG A 62 -4.44 -8.29 -3.43
N THR A 63 -3.12 -8.42 -3.44
CA THR A 63 -2.51 -9.69 -3.77
C THR A 63 -2.31 -10.47 -2.48
N ARG A 64 -2.67 -11.73 -2.51
CA ARG A 64 -2.46 -12.56 -1.36
C ARG A 64 -0.98 -12.80 -1.20
N GLY A 65 -0.52 -12.64 0.03
CA GLY A 65 0.84 -12.97 0.31
C GLY A 65 1.09 -14.43 0.05
N VAL A 66 2.24 -14.73 -0.53
CA VAL A 66 2.63 -16.10 -0.77
C VAL A 66 3.34 -16.59 0.47
N GLN A 67 2.94 -17.75 0.88
CA GLN A 67 3.51 -18.35 2.08
C GLN A 67 4.72 -19.20 1.77
#